data_d83ddd5d8df3ebf967a50d64d15ef1b9
#
_entry.id   d83ddd5d8df3ebf967a50d64d15ef1b9
#
_cell.length_a   1.000
_cell.length_b   1.000
_cell.length_c   1.000
_cell.angle_alpha   90.00
_cell.angle_beta   90.00
_cell.angle_gamma   90.00
#
_symmetry.space_group_name_H-M   'P 1'
#
loop_
_entity.id
_entity.type
_entity.pdbx_description
1 polymer ?
#
loop_
_entity_poly.entity_id
_entity_poly.type
_entity_poly.pdbx_seq_one_letter_code
_entity_poly.pdbx_strand_id
1 'polypeptide(L)'
;LVFCLIAILVVGAVVVIITSRPILDIYPYLNPSARVRARKGRLFDEKQISEIVETNNIEEVENYLRGIPEYADVLDDYPLDKALDVQRANTYDFIARLAPKEVKDPFVVMSKKSDIDNIKSLLTAKEVGLTPDETRELLIPCGSLYSELESLADAASVTDVITGLDSTEYSTALEDALPQYESTNMILPLESALDKYYLGKLLRSTDVPSDENKQILYSYV
;
A
#
# COMPACT_ATOMS: atom_id res chain seq x y z
N LEU A 1 23.50 46.68 -33.34
CA LEU A 1 22.19 46.79 -32.66
C LEU A 1 21.48 45.44 -32.60
N VAL A 2 21.31 44.71 -33.72
CA VAL A 2 20.63 43.38 -33.76
C VAL A 2 21.34 42.34 -32.89
N PHE A 3 22.66 42.25 -32.91
CA PHE A 3 23.45 41.33 -32.04
C PHE A 3 23.25 41.61 -30.55
N CYS A 4 23.21 42.89 -30.14
CA CYS A 4 22.96 43.24 -28.74
C CYS A 4 21.55 42.84 -28.28
N LEU A 5 20.54 43.00 -29.14
CA LEU A 5 19.16 42.59 -28.86
C LEU A 5 19.04 41.07 -28.71
N ILE A 6 19.69 40.31 -29.59
CA ILE A 6 19.72 38.84 -29.50
C ILE A 6 20.43 38.41 -28.21
N ALA A 7 21.54 39.01 -27.85
CA ALA A 7 22.27 38.70 -26.61
C ALA A 7 21.42 38.95 -25.35
N ILE A 8 20.67 40.08 -25.32
CA ILE A 8 19.78 40.42 -24.20
C ILE A 8 18.63 39.40 -24.11
N LEU A 9 18.04 38.97 -25.22
CA LEU A 9 16.98 37.98 -25.25
C LEU A 9 17.48 36.61 -24.76
N VAL A 10 18.68 36.17 -25.17
CA VAL A 10 19.27 34.92 -24.74
C VAL A 10 19.57 34.93 -23.22
N VAL A 11 20.21 36.02 -22.73
CA VAL A 11 20.47 36.18 -21.29
C VAL A 11 19.16 36.23 -20.51
N GLY A 12 18.17 36.93 -20.95
CA GLY A 12 16.83 37.01 -20.33
C GLY A 12 16.16 35.59 -20.27
N ALA A 13 16.21 34.85 -21.38
CA ALA A 13 15.68 33.47 -21.40
C ALA A 13 16.43 32.56 -20.43
N VAL A 14 17.75 32.61 -20.35
CA VAL A 14 18.57 31.83 -19.43
C VAL A 14 18.24 32.19 -17.97
N VAL A 15 18.09 33.48 -17.65
CA VAL A 15 17.71 33.92 -16.30
C VAL A 15 16.32 33.38 -15.93
N VAL A 16 15.34 33.49 -16.84
CA VAL A 16 13.98 32.96 -16.61
C VAL A 16 14.03 31.43 -16.38
N ILE A 17 14.78 30.68 -17.18
CA ILE A 17 14.91 29.21 -17.02
C ILE A 17 15.53 28.87 -15.65
N ILE A 18 16.62 29.56 -15.26
CA ILE A 18 17.30 29.30 -14.00
C ILE A 18 16.40 29.64 -12.80
N THR A 19 15.70 30.78 -12.85
CA THR A 19 14.85 31.23 -11.73
C THR A 19 13.54 30.44 -11.64
N SER A 20 13.06 29.86 -12.75
CA SER A 20 11.82 29.04 -12.75
C SER A 20 12.05 27.59 -12.36
N ARG A 21 13.24 27.05 -12.49
CA ARG A 21 13.56 25.66 -12.13
C ARG A 21 13.09 25.26 -10.73
N PRO A 22 13.41 25.98 -9.64
CA PRO A 22 12.95 25.59 -8.30
C PRO A 22 11.44 25.52 -8.16
N ILE A 23 10.71 26.37 -8.90
CA ILE A 23 9.24 26.36 -8.89
C ILE A 23 8.70 25.15 -9.64
N LEU A 24 9.30 24.84 -10.80
CA LEU A 24 8.91 23.68 -11.60
C LEU A 24 9.17 22.35 -10.87
N ASP A 25 10.25 22.28 -10.09
CA ASP A 25 10.59 21.09 -9.31
C ASP A 25 9.61 20.85 -8.14
N ILE A 26 9.06 21.91 -7.54
CA ILE A 26 8.08 21.83 -6.45
C ILE A 26 6.65 21.62 -6.98
N TYR A 27 6.35 22.07 -8.18
CA TYR A 27 5.00 22.06 -8.73
C TYR A 27 4.29 20.69 -8.70
N PRO A 28 4.95 19.55 -9.03
CA PRO A 28 4.34 18.22 -8.95
C PRO A 28 3.89 17.82 -7.54
N TYR A 29 4.49 18.41 -6.50
CA TYR A 29 4.21 18.10 -5.09
C TYR A 29 3.12 18.97 -4.46
N LEU A 30 2.74 20.10 -5.06
CA LEU A 30 1.81 21.06 -4.43
C LEU A 30 0.43 20.44 -4.18
N ASN A 31 -0.19 19.87 -5.21
CA ASN A 31 -1.52 19.24 -5.08
C ASN A 31 -1.47 17.99 -4.18
N PRO A 32 -0.56 17.01 -4.40
CA PRO A 32 -0.41 15.88 -3.50
C PRO A 32 -0.22 16.29 -2.04
N SER A 33 0.67 17.24 -1.76
CA SER A 33 0.95 17.70 -0.40
C SER A 33 -0.27 18.35 0.25
N ALA A 34 -1.04 19.17 -0.49
CA ALA A 34 -2.26 19.78 0.04
C ALA A 34 -3.30 18.71 0.42
N ARG A 35 -3.51 17.71 -0.45
CA ARG A 35 -4.48 16.62 -0.21
C ARG A 35 -4.07 15.70 0.94
N VAL A 36 -2.78 15.35 1.02
CA VAL A 36 -2.26 14.53 2.12
C VAL A 36 -2.33 15.28 3.44
N ARG A 37 -2.00 16.59 3.47
CA ARG A 37 -2.14 17.43 4.69
C ARG A 37 -3.59 17.55 5.14
N ALA A 38 -4.54 17.72 4.22
CA ALA A 38 -5.95 17.75 4.55
C ALA A 38 -6.41 16.42 5.20
N ARG A 39 -5.92 15.27 4.70
CA ARG A 39 -6.20 13.95 5.31
C ARG A 39 -5.49 13.78 6.65
N LYS A 40 -4.22 14.21 6.77
CA LYS A 40 -3.48 14.18 8.04
C LYS A 40 -4.20 14.97 9.14
N GLY A 41 -4.82 16.11 8.80
CA GLY A 41 -5.59 16.92 9.78
C GLY A 41 -6.84 16.24 10.32
N ARG A 42 -7.24 15.08 9.76
CA ARG A 42 -8.36 14.24 10.22
C ARG A 42 -7.91 12.96 10.91
N LEU A 43 -6.60 12.74 11.05
CA LEU A 43 -6.08 11.63 11.87
C LEU A 43 -6.32 11.93 13.36
N PHE A 44 -6.42 10.88 14.14
CA PHE A 44 -6.57 10.96 15.58
C PHE A 44 -5.38 11.67 16.23
N ASP A 45 -5.65 12.58 17.13
CA ASP A 45 -4.66 13.10 18.07
C ASP A 45 -4.46 12.14 19.26
N GLU A 46 -3.46 12.42 20.10
CA GLU A 46 -3.15 11.56 21.26
C GLU A 46 -4.32 11.45 22.22
N LYS A 47 -5.10 12.53 22.40
CA LYS A 47 -6.27 12.55 23.28
C LYS A 47 -7.36 11.64 22.75
N GLN A 48 -7.66 11.73 21.47
CA GLN A 48 -8.64 10.91 20.79
C GLN A 48 -8.26 9.41 20.82
N ILE A 49 -6.95 9.10 20.63
CA ILE A 49 -6.45 7.74 20.77
C ILE A 49 -6.64 7.24 22.21
N SER A 50 -6.33 8.07 23.21
CA SER A 50 -6.53 7.71 24.63
C SER A 50 -8.01 7.46 24.94
N GLU A 51 -8.90 8.29 24.42
CA GLU A 51 -10.37 8.11 24.57
C GLU A 51 -10.84 6.77 23.98
N ILE A 52 -10.34 6.40 22.79
CA ILE A 52 -10.65 5.10 22.15
C ILE A 52 -10.12 3.93 23.00
N VAL A 53 -8.88 4.04 23.51
CA VAL A 53 -8.27 2.97 24.33
C VAL A 53 -8.97 2.80 25.67
N GLU A 54 -9.57 3.84 26.22
CA GLU A 54 -10.33 3.81 27.48
C GLU A 54 -11.77 3.30 27.30
N THR A 55 -12.26 3.13 26.06
CA THR A 55 -13.58 2.56 25.83
C THR A 55 -13.65 1.09 26.27
N ASN A 56 -14.78 0.68 26.78
CA ASN A 56 -14.96 -0.66 27.36
C ASN A 56 -15.65 -1.65 26.42
N ASN A 57 -16.11 -1.19 25.27
CA ASN A 57 -16.80 -2.05 24.30
C ASN A 57 -16.51 -1.62 22.84
N ILE A 58 -16.68 -2.55 21.92
CA ILE A 58 -16.43 -2.36 20.50
C ILE A 58 -17.41 -1.36 19.87
N GLU A 59 -18.67 -1.34 20.32
CA GLU A 59 -19.70 -0.44 19.79
C GLU A 59 -19.33 1.04 20.00
N GLU A 60 -18.71 1.38 21.14
CA GLU A 60 -18.22 2.74 21.39
C GLU A 60 -17.07 3.10 20.45
N VAL A 61 -16.16 2.15 20.19
CA VAL A 61 -15.07 2.34 19.21
C VAL A 61 -15.65 2.59 17.82
N GLU A 62 -16.58 1.76 17.36
CA GLU A 62 -17.24 1.95 16.06
C GLU A 62 -17.96 3.30 15.96
N ASN A 63 -18.72 3.69 16.98
CA ASN A 63 -19.43 4.97 17.01
C ASN A 63 -18.43 6.16 16.93
N TYR A 64 -17.30 6.04 17.58
CA TYR A 64 -16.24 7.04 17.52
C TYR A 64 -15.64 7.15 16.10
N LEU A 65 -15.33 6.00 15.49
CA LEU A 65 -14.81 5.92 14.12
C LEU A 65 -15.80 6.43 13.07
N ARG A 66 -17.11 6.17 13.26
CA ARG A 66 -18.18 6.68 12.37
C ARG A 66 -18.27 8.22 12.35
N GLY A 67 -17.72 8.89 13.35
CA GLY A 67 -17.57 10.34 13.35
C GLY A 67 -16.54 10.87 12.33
N ILE A 68 -15.75 9.99 11.70
CA ILE A 68 -14.74 10.33 10.71
C ILE A 68 -15.19 9.79 9.35
N PRO A 69 -15.39 10.66 8.34
CA PRO A 69 -15.97 10.27 7.05
C PRO A 69 -15.26 9.08 6.38
N GLU A 70 -13.94 9.02 6.46
CA GLU A 70 -13.16 7.95 5.85
C GLU A 70 -13.41 6.56 6.44
N TYR A 71 -13.86 6.49 7.72
CA TYR A 71 -14.20 5.23 8.38
C TYR A 71 -15.68 4.94 8.31
N ALA A 72 -16.55 5.97 8.29
CA ALA A 72 -17.99 5.79 8.23
C ALA A 72 -18.40 4.94 7.04
N ASP A 73 -17.91 5.28 5.84
CA ASP A 73 -18.26 4.57 4.60
C ASP A 73 -17.89 3.08 4.66
N VAL A 74 -16.71 2.74 5.22
CA VAL A 74 -16.26 1.34 5.29
C VAL A 74 -16.92 0.56 6.44
N LEU A 75 -17.32 1.24 7.52
CA LEU A 75 -18.04 0.61 8.64
C LEU A 75 -19.51 0.34 8.33
N ASP A 76 -20.07 0.94 7.28
CA ASP A 76 -21.41 0.61 6.79
C ASP A 76 -21.42 -0.70 6.00
N ASP A 77 -20.30 -1.05 5.36
CA ASP A 77 -20.19 -2.22 4.50
C ASP A 77 -19.51 -3.42 5.18
N TYR A 78 -18.66 -3.20 6.18
CA TYR A 78 -17.81 -4.24 6.77
C TYR A 78 -17.77 -4.17 8.30
N PRO A 79 -17.59 -5.32 9.00
CA PRO A 79 -17.29 -5.35 10.42
C PRO A 79 -15.95 -4.65 10.71
N LEU A 80 -15.76 -4.19 11.95
CA LEU A 80 -14.70 -3.29 12.38
C LEU A 80 -13.30 -3.70 11.89
N ASP A 81 -12.89 -4.93 12.11
CA ASP A 81 -11.55 -5.41 11.74
C ASP A 81 -11.32 -5.30 10.23
N LYS A 82 -12.29 -5.78 9.45
CA LYS A 82 -12.23 -5.71 7.99
C LYS A 82 -12.31 -4.28 7.48
N ALA A 83 -13.13 -3.43 8.10
CA ALA A 83 -13.25 -2.00 7.78
C ALA A 83 -11.90 -1.27 7.98
N LEU A 84 -11.17 -1.57 9.05
CA LEU A 84 -9.85 -1.00 9.30
C LEU A 84 -8.83 -1.41 8.23
N ASP A 85 -8.83 -2.67 7.82
CA ASP A 85 -7.95 -3.17 6.75
C ASP A 85 -8.29 -2.56 5.39
N VAL A 86 -9.58 -2.46 5.05
CA VAL A 86 -10.05 -1.78 3.84
C VAL A 86 -9.65 -0.32 3.85
N GLN A 87 -9.81 0.37 4.98
CA GLN A 87 -9.43 1.77 5.10
C GLN A 87 -7.90 1.97 4.99
N ARG A 88 -7.10 1.05 5.55
CA ARG A 88 -5.64 1.04 5.37
C ARG A 88 -5.27 0.88 3.90
N ALA A 89 -5.86 -0.09 3.20
CA ALA A 89 -5.65 -0.32 1.78
C ALA A 89 -6.04 0.90 0.93
N ASN A 90 -7.23 1.47 1.17
CA ASN A 90 -7.69 2.70 0.51
C ASN A 90 -6.73 3.88 0.72
N THR A 91 -6.09 3.94 1.89
CA THR A 91 -5.11 4.99 2.19
C THR A 91 -3.82 4.82 1.36
N TYR A 92 -3.30 3.60 1.25
CA TYR A 92 -2.12 3.33 0.42
C TYR A 92 -2.41 3.61 -1.06
N ASP A 93 -3.54 3.16 -1.57
CA ASP A 93 -3.95 3.43 -2.94
C ASP A 93 -4.15 4.93 -3.22
N PHE A 94 -4.74 5.65 -2.28
CA PHE A 94 -4.89 7.11 -2.38
C PHE A 94 -3.53 7.79 -2.51
N ILE A 95 -2.55 7.44 -1.66
CA ILE A 95 -1.20 8.01 -1.70
C ILE A 95 -0.49 7.60 -2.99
N ALA A 96 -0.56 6.33 -3.39
CA ALA A 96 0.05 5.83 -4.61
C ALA A 96 -0.48 6.55 -5.87
N ARG A 97 -1.77 6.88 -5.92
CA ARG A 97 -2.37 7.65 -7.03
C ARG A 97 -1.93 9.11 -7.06
N LEU A 98 -1.68 9.70 -5.89
CA LEU A 98 -1.30 11.12 -5.76
C LEU A 98 0.19 11.37 -5.90
N ALA A 99 1.02 10.40 -5.56
CA ALA A 99 2.46 10.55 -5.49
C ALA A 99 3.04 11.02 -6.84
N PRO A 100 3.91 12.04 -6.85
CA PRO A 100 4.66 12.44 -8.02
C PRO A 100 5.48 11.29 -8.59
N LYS A 101 5.70 11.31 -9.91
CA LYS A 101 6.34 10.21 -10.63
C LYS A 101 7.69 9.80 -10.03
N GLU A 102 8.48 10.79 -9.58
CA GLU A 102 9.83 10.57 -9.03
C GLU A 102 9.86 9.78 -7.72
N VAL A 103 8.75 9.80 -6.95
CA VAL A 103 8.66 9.15 -5.63
C VAL A 103 7.49 8.16 -5.56
N LYS A 104 6.91 7.80 -6.70
CA LYS A 104 5.68 7.00 -6.77
C LYS A 104 5.88 5.54 -6.40
N ASP A 105 7.00 4.96 -6.82
CA ASP A 105 7.25 3.52 -6.73
C ASP A 105 7.13 2.93 -5.32
N PRO A 106 7.68 3.54 -4.25
CA PRO A 106 7.49 3.05 -2.89
C PRO A 106 6.02 2.95 -2.49
N PHE A 107 5.20 3.94 -2.85
CA PHE A 107 3.77 3.95 -2.51
C PHE A 107 2.98 2.92 -3.30
N VAL A 108 3.35 2.66 -4.57
CA VAL A 108 2.79 1.56 -5.35
C VAL A 108 3.14 0.20 -4.74
N VAL A 109 4.37 0.04 -4.24
CA VAL A 109 4.75 -1.19 -3.54
C VAL A 109 4.00 -1.33 -2.22
N MET A 110 3.82 -0.24 -1.46
CA MET A 110 3.04 -0.24 -0.22
C MET A 110 1.58 -0.67 -0.46
N SER A 111 0.95 -0.25 -1.55
CA SER A 111 -0.43 -0.65 -1.86
C SER A 111 -0.59 -2.16 -2.14
N LYS A 112 0.49 -2.85 -2.53
CA LYS A 112 0.50 -4.31 -2.72
C LYS A 112 0.47 -5.13 -1.43
N LYS A 113 0.56 -4.47 -0.27
CA LYS A 113 0.46 -5.15 1.02
C LYS A 113 -0.86 -5.91 1.16
N SER A 114 -1.96 -5.38 0.60
CA SER A 114 -3.26 -6.05 0.61
C SER A 114 -3.27 -7.34 -0.21
N ASP A 115 -2.58 -7.39 -1.35
CA ASP A 115 -2.44 -8.64 -2.13
C ASP A 115 -1.70 -9.70 -1.29
N ILE A 116 -0.62 -9.31 -0.62
CA ILE A 116 0.17 -10.22 0.22
C ILE A 116 -0.63 -10.73 1.42
N ASP A 117 -1.36 -9.84 2.11
CA ASP A 117 -2.20 -10.21 3.24
C ASP A 117 -3.30 -11.20 2.79
N ASN A 118 -3.93 -10.96 1.65
CA ASN A 118 -4.91 -11.86 1.08
C ASN A 118 -4.31 -13.23 0.67
N ILE A 119 -3.13 -13.25 0.06
CA ILE A 119 -2.44 -14.52 -0.27
C ILE A 119 -2.14 -15.31 1.00
N LYS A 120 -1.63 -14.67 2.05
CA LYS A 120 -1.39 -15.33 3.35
C LYS A 120 -2.68 -15.88 3.95
N SER A 121 -3.78 -15.10 3.92
CA SER A 121 -5.08 -15.56 4.39
C SER A 121 -5.57 -16.77 3.62
N LEU A 122 -5.42 -16.80 2.27
CA LEU A 122 -5.76 -17.96 1.45
C LEU A 122 -4.94 -19.19 1.81
N LEU A 123 -3.61 -19.05 1.88
CA LEU A 123 -2.72 -20.17 2.22
C LEU A 123 -3.06 -20.74 3.60
N THR A 124 -3.25 -19.86 4.60
CA THR A 124 -3.61 -20.27 5.97
C THR A 124 -4.99 -20.92 6.00
N ALA A 125 -5.99 -20.37 5.30
CA ALA A 125 -7.33 -20.94 5.24
C ALA A 125 -7.33 -22.37 4.67
N LYS A 126 -6.53 -22.61 3.60
CA LYS A 126 -6.40 -23.95 3.01
C LYS A 126 -5.63 -24.91 3.89
N GLU A 127 -4.62 -24.46 4.60
CA GLU A 127 -3.87 -25.26 5.57
C GLU A 127 -4.76 -25.76 6.72
N VAL A 128 -5.65 -24.90 7.24
CA VAL A 128 -6.56 -25.27 8.33
C VAL A 128 -7.87 -25.89 7.85
N GLY A 129 -8.09 -26.01 6.53
CA GLY A 129 -9.24 -26.68 5.93
C GLY A 129 -10.55 -25.91 5.97
N LEU A 130 -10.50 -24.57 5.91
CA LEU A 130 -11.71 -23.74 5.80
C LEU A 130 -12.44 -23.98 4.48
N THR A 131 -13.75 -23.84 4.53
CA THR A 131 -14.59 -23.86 3.34
C THR A 131 -14.31 -22.67 2.42
N PRO A 132 -14.67 -22.73 1.13
CA PRO A 132 -14.54 -21.60 0.21
C PRO A 132 -15.21 -20.32 0.71
N ASP A 133 -16.40 -20.42 1.32
CA ASP A 133 -17.14 -19.26 1.80
C ASP A 133 -16.46 -18.63 3.03
N GLU A 134 -16.05 -19.44 4.01
CA GLU A 134 -15.27 -18.96 5.15
C GLU A 134 -13.94 -18.33 4.69
N THR A 135 -13.29 -18.89 3.66
CA THR A 135 -12.07 -18.34 3.08
C THR A 135 -12.33 -16.95 2.46
N ARG A 136 -13.42 -16.77 1.71
CA ARG A 136 -13.79 -15.47 1.13
C ARG A 136 -14.07 -14.41 2.19
N GLU A 137 -14.64 -14.81 3.32
CA GLU A 137 -14.88 -13.88 4.43
C GLU A 137 -13.60 -13.31 5.04
N LEU A 138 -12.47 -14.03 4.97
CA LEU A 138 -11.17 -13.57 5.45
C LEU A 138 -10.50 -12.57 4.50
N LEU A 139 -10.87 -12.54 3.21
CA LEU A 139 -10.20 -11.69 2.25
C LEU A 139 -10.60 -10.22 2.43
N ILE A 140 -9.60 -9.35 2.35
CA ILE A 140 -9.78 -7.90 2.30
C ILE A 140 -10.18 -7.55 0.86
N PRO A 141 -11.34 -6.89 0.61
CA PRO A 141 -11.82 -6.60 -0.75
C PRO A 141 -11.04 -5.42 -1.38
N CYS A 142 -9.73 -5.53 -1.39
CA CYS A 142 -8.77 -4.54 -1.89
C CYS A 142 -7.53 -5.24 -2.45
N GLY A 143 -6.77 -4.50 -3.23
CA GLY A 143 -5.56 -4.99 -3.88
C GLY A 143 -5.76 -5.21 -5.38
N SER A 144 -4.65 -5.34 -6.09
CA SER A 144 -4.66 -5.50 -7.54
C SER A 144 -5.07 -6.89 -8.00
N LEU A 145 -4.93 -7.89 -7.12
CA LEU A 145 -5.24 -9.29 -7.40
C LEU A 145 -6.51 -9.78 -6.68
N TYR A 146 -7.30 -8.88 -6.05
CA TYR A 146 -8.43 -9.32 -5.22
C TYR A 146 -9.37 -10.28 -5.96
N SER A 147 -9.72 -10.01 -7.21
CA SER A 147 -10.64 -10.83 -8.00
C SER A 147 -10.09 -12.23 -8.30
N GLU A 148 -8.79 -12.32 -8.59
CA GLU A 148 -8.09 -13.59 -8.78
C GLU A 148 -8.00 -14.37 -7.47
N LEU A 149 -7.65 -13.69 -6.37
CA LEU A 149 -7.53 -14.30 -5.05
C LEU A 149 -8.87 -14.79 -4.50
N GLU A 150 -9.97 -14.04 -4.75
CA GLU A 150 -11.32 -14.46 -4.41
C GLU A 150 -11.70 -15.76 -5.14
N SER A 151 -11.33 -15.88 -6.41
CA SER A 151 -11.54 -17.11 -7.19
C SER A 151 -10.72 -18.29 -6.66
N LEU A 152 -9.53 -18.05 -6.12
CA LEU A 152 -8.69 -19.07 -5.50
C LEU A 152 -9.20 -19.55 -4.13
N ALA A 153 -10.24 -18.92 -3.58
CA ALA A 153 -10.94 -19.46 -2.42
C ALA A 153 -11.58 -20.85 -2.69
N ASP A 154 -11.80 -21.20 -3.95
CA ASP A 154 -12.28 -22.53 -4.36
C ASP A 154 -11.15 -23.57 -4.53
N ALA A 155 -9.89 -23.19 -4.41
CA ALA A 155 -8.74 -24.12 -4.49
C ALA A 155 -8.86 -25.21 -3.42
N ALA A 156 -8.45 -26.42 -3.76
CA ALA A 156 -8.58 -27.57 -2.88
C ALA A 156 -7.42 -27.66 -1.86
N SER A 157 -6.27 -27.08 -2.15
CA SER A 157 -5.06 -27.18 -1.33
C SER A 157 -4.19 -25.93 -1.41
N VAL A 158 -3.21 -25.82 -0.48
CA VAL A 158 -2.15 -24.79 -0.51
C VAL A 158 -1.40 -24.82 -1.84
N THR A 159 -1.07 -26.01 -2.35
CA THR A 159 -0.36 -26.16 -3.64
C THR A 159 -1.19 -25.65 -4.81
N ASP A 160 -2.52 -25.84 -4.80
CA ASP A 160 -3.40 -25.33 -5.86
C ASP A 160 -3.47 -23.79 -5.83
N VAL A 161 -3.45 -23.19 -4.63
CA VAL A 161 -3.35 -21.72 -4.49
C VAL A 161 -2.04 -21.21 -5.10
N ILE A 162 -0.90 -21.84 -4.79
CA ILE A 162 0.41 -21.49 -5.32
C ILE A 162 0.40 -21.59 -6.86
N THR A 163 -0.09 -22.69 -7.40
CA THR A 163 -0.22 -22.90 -8.86
C THR A 163 -1.12 -21.84 -9.52
N GLY A 164 -2.22 -21.45 -8.84
CA GLY A 164 -3.10 -20.40 -9.34
C GLY A 164 -2.44 -19.02 -9.37
N LEU A 165 -1.30 -18.84 -8.68
CA LEU A 165 -0.52 -17.60 -8.66
C LEU A 165 0.69 -17.60 -9.62
N ASP A 166 0.88 -18.63 -10.45
CA ASP A 166 2.04 -18.79 -11.36
C ASP A 166 2.26 -17.59 -12.30
N SER A 167 1.18 -16.92 -12.71
CA SER A 167 1.25 -15.74 -13.58
C SER A 167 1.51 -14.41 -12.83
N THR A 168 1.62 -14.45 -11.51
CA THR A 168 1.79 -13.26 -10.69
C THR A 168 3.26 -13.00 -10.34
N GLU A 169 3.54 -11.82 -9.84
CA GLU A 169 4.88 -11.46 -9.35
C GLU A 169 5.29 -12.21 -8.06
N TYR A 170 4.37 -12.95 -7.44
CA TYR A 170 4.59 -13.71 -6.22
C TYR A 170 5.00 -15.16 -6.46
N SER A 171 4.83 -15.69 -7.69
CA SER A 171 5.06 -17.09 -8.02
C SER A 171 6.45 -17.58 -7.61
N THR A 172 7.50 -16.92 -8.07
CA THR A 172 8.88 -17.33 -7.78
C THR A 172 9.16 -17.41 -6.26
N ALA A 173 8.66 -16.46 -5.47
CA ALA A 173 8.88 -16.48 -4.02
C ALA A 173 8.16 -17.65 -3.35
N LEU A 174 6.97 -18.01 -3.82
CA LEU A 174 6.18 -19.13 -3.32
C LEU A 174 6.76 -20.47 -3.78
N GLU A 175 7.13 -20.59 -5.05
CA GLU A 175 7.76 -21.80 -5.61
C GLU A 175 9.07 -22.13 -4.91
N ASP A 176 9.93 -21.14 -4.65
CA ASP A 176 11.19 -21.32 -3.93
C ASP A 176 10.99 -21.80 -2.48
N ALA A 177 9.88 -21.44 -1.84
CA ALA A 177 9.56 -21.82 -0.47
C ALA A 177 8.74 -23.12 -0.37
N LEU A 178 8.11 -23.58 -1.47
CA LEU A 178 7.25 -24.76 -1.49
C LEU A 178 7.93 -26.05 -1.00
N PRO A 179 9.19 -26.38 -1.39
CA PRO A 179 9.84 -27.59 -0.89
C PRO A 179 10.01 -27.60 0.63
N GLN A 180 10.20 -26.43 1.26
CA GLN A 180 10.31 -26.34 2.71
C GLN A 180 8.94 -26.52 3.37
N TYR A 181 7.87 -25.97 2.80
CA TYR A 181 6.51 -26.22 3.24
C TYR A 181 6.18 -27.72 3.16
N GLU A 182 6.41 -28.37 2.03
CA GLU A 182 6.15 -29.81 1.83
C GLU A 182 6.92 -30.71 2.80
N SER A 183 8.15 -30.34 3.17
CA SER A 183 8.98 -31.11 4.08
C SER A 183 8.62 -30.94 5.55
N THR A 184 8.07 -29.78 5.93
CA THR A 184 7.78 -29.42 7.34
C THR A 184 6.30 -29.43 7.67
N ASN A 185 5.44 -29.36 6.68
CA ASN A 185 4.00 -29.15 6.82
C ASN A 185 3.67 -27.89 7.64
N MET A 186 4.50 -26.84 7.51
CA MET A 186 4.35 -25.57 8.22
C MET A 186 4.18 -24.45 7.20
N ILE A 187 3.15 -23.62 7.34
CA ILE A 187 2.85 -22.51 6.44
C ILE A 187 3.89 -21.37 6.49
N LEU A 188 4.60 -21.24 7.61
CA LEU A 188 5.55 -20.17 7.90
C LEU A 188 6.61 -19.92 6.81
N PRO A 189 7.21 -20.94 6.15
CA PRO A 189 8.12 -20.72 5.02
C PRO A 189 7.51 -19.90 3.88
N LEU A 190 6.25 -20.17 3.52
CA LEU A 190 5.53 -19.48 2.45
C LEU A 190 5.22 -18.04 2.85
N GLU A 191 4.72 -17.82 4.07
CA GLU A 191 4.46 -16.48 4.61
C GLU A 191 5.74 -15.63 4.69
N SER A 192 6.83 -16.24 5.17
CA SER A 192 8.14 -15.58 5.27
C SER A 192 8.71 -15.21 3.90
N ALA A 193 8.50 -16.05 2.87
CA ALA A 193 8.91 -15.78 1.51
C ALA A 193 8.18 -14.56 0.92
N LEU A 194 6.87 -14.44 1.17
CA LEU A 194 6.07 -13.29 0.79
C LEU A 194 6.51 -12.00 1.49
N ASP A 195 6.78 -12.07 2.80
CA ASP A 195 7.30 -10.91 3.55
C ASP A 195 8.68 -10.48 3.04
N LYS A 196 9.57 -11.44 2.83
CA LYS A 196 10.90 -11.17 2.28
C LYS A 196 10.82 -10.55 0.88
N TYR A 197 9.92 -11.05 0.03
CA TYR A 197 9.65 -10.48 -1.28
C TYR A 197 9.19 -9.03 -1.17
N TYR A 198 8.16 -8.76 -0.35
CA TYR A 198 7.58 -7.44 -0.14
C TYR A 198 8.60 -6.43 0.39
N LEU A 199 9.28 -6.76 1.49
CA LEU A 199 10.28 -5.88 2.11
C LEU A 199 11.46 -5.63 1.17
N GLY A 200 11.92 -6.66 0.45
CA GLY A 200 12.98 -6.52 -0.54
C GLY A 200 12.57 -5.64 -1.71
N LYS A 201 11.31 -5.70 -2.15
CA LYS A 201 10.78 -4.85 -3.22
C LYS A 201 10.58 -3.42 -2.72
N LEU A 202 10.06 -3.24 -1.52
CA LEU A 202 9.88 -1.94 -0.88
C LEU A 202 11.23 -1.24 -0.71
N LEU A 203 12.23 -1.93 -0.18
CA LEU A 203 13.60 -1.40 -0.02
C LEU A 203 14.20 -0.95 -1.36
N ARG A 204 14.07 -1.77 -2.42
CA ARG A 204 14.57 -1.38 -3.76
C ARG A 204 13.83 -0.18 -4.33
N SER A 205 12.54 -0.02 -4.02
CA SER A 205 11.73 1.10 -4.51
C SER A 205 12.09 2.44 -3.88
N THR A 206 12.83 2.45 -2.75
CA THR A 206 13.30 3.70 -2.13
C THR A 206 14.49 4.33 -2.86
N ASP A 207 15.05 3.66 -3.86
CA ASP A 207 16.14 4.18 -4.69
C ASP A 207 15.61 5.20 -5.72
N VAL A 208 15.22 6.38 -5.20
CA VAL A 208 14.67 7.50 -5.97
C VAL A 208 15.76 8.51 -6.33
N PRO A 209 15.56 9.36 -7.38
CA PRO A 209 16.61 10.26 -7.87
C PRO A 209 17.09 11.32 -6.87
N SER A 210 16.25 11.76 -5.93
CA SER A 210 16.60 12.75 -4.92
C SER A 210 17.18 12.08 -3.67
N ASP A 211 18.39 12.44 -3.28
CA ASP A 211 19.05 11.90 -2.08
C ASP A 211 18.24 12.22 -0.80
N GLU A 212 17.64 13.40 -0.71
CA GLU A 212 16.77 13.77 0.42
C GLU A 212 15.53 12.88 0.49
N ASN A 213 14.83 12.69 -0.62
CA ASN A 213 13.66 11.82 -0.70
C ASN A 213 14.05 10.36 -0.40
N LYS A 214 15.20 9.90 -0.90
CA LYS A 214 15.73 8.57 -0.63
C LYS A 214 15.96 8.35 0.87
N GLN A 215 16.59 9.28 1.56
CA GLN A 215 16.82 9.18 3.01
C GLN A 215 15.51 9.14 3.79
N ILE A 216 14.54 9.99 3.44
CA ILE A 216 13.21 9.99 4.06
C ILE A 216 12.53 8.65 3.85
N LEU A 217 12.42 8.17 2.61
CA LEU A 217 11.76 6.90 2.28
C LEU A 217 12.46 5.72 2.96
N TYR A 218 13.78 5.69 2.97
CA TYR A 218 14.55 4.63 3.61
C TYR A 218 14.34 4.57 5.12
N SER A 219 14.02 5.69 5.77
CA SER A 219 13.75 5.72 7.22
C SER A 219 12.40 5.10 7.61
N TYR A 220 11.53 4.81 6.63
CA TYR A 220 10.22 4.17 6.83
C TYR A 220 10.20 2.67 6.49
N VAL A 221 11.29 2.13 5.95
CA VAL A 221 11.44 0.71 5.58
C VAL A 221 12.33 -0.02 6.57
#